data_517f1cb7f10562237a198d79537afc25
#
_entry.id   517f1cb7f10562237a198d79537afc25
#
_cell.length_a   1.000
_cell.length_b   1.000
_cell.length_c   1.000
_cell.angle_alpha   90.00
_cell.angle_beta   90.00
_cell.angle_gamma   90.00
#
_symmetry.space_group_name_H-M   'P 1'
#
loop_
_entity.id
_entity.type
_entity.pdbx_description
1 polymer ?
#
loop_
_entity_poly.entity_id
_entity_poly.type
_entity_poly.pdbx_seq_one_letter_code
_entity_poly.pdbx_strand_id
1 'polypeptide(L)'
;FRKTLDDYDFSFQPSVSENQIRELSNLSFIERNENIVFIGNSGVGKTHLAVSLGIEAAKHRNSVYFITCHNLMQKLNKAQKENRLDKQLQHLAQYKLLIIDEIGYLPVDHQGSNLFFQLIARRYMNKSTIVTTNMPFSRWGEVFSDNTLASAVLDRLLHYSHIIRITGNSYRIKDKIVETDSRTNEYNE
;
A
#
# COMPACT_ATOMS: atom_id res chain seq x y z
N PHE A 1 7.96 9.39 -12.86
CA PHE A 1 8.84 8.23 -12.67
C PHE A 1 8.01 6.96 -12.75
N ARG A 2 8.18 6.18 -13.82
CA ARG A 2 7.48 4.89 -13.98
C ARG A 2 8.25 3.80 -13.24
N LYS A 3 7.62 3.19 -12.24
CA LYS A 3 8.15 2.02 -11.54
C LYS A 3 7.41 0.78 -12.03
N THR A 4 8.05 -0.02 -12.85
CA THR A 4 7.50 -1.28 -13.35
C THR A 4 8.06 -2.49 -12.58
N LEU A 5 7.47 -3.67 -12.76
CA LEU A 5 8.00 -4.91 -12.15
C LEU A 5 9.40 -5.24 -12.64
N ASP A 6 9.73 -4.90 -13.88
CA ASP A 6 11.05 -5.15 -14.45
C ASP A 6 12.14 -4.28 -13.81
N ASP A 7 11.76 -3.15 -13.21
CA ASP A 7 12.66 -2.26 -12.47
C ASP A 7 12.88 -2.71 -11.02
N TYR A 8 12.14 -3.70 -10.52
CA TYR A 8 12.27 -4.18 -9.16
C TYR A 8 13.37 -5.24 -9.03
N ASP A 9 14.28 -5.02 -8.09
CA ASP A 9 15.38 -5.92 -7.84
C ASP A 9 15.01 -6.98 -6.80
N PHE A 10 14.49 -8.11 -7.26
CA PHE A 10 14.12 -9.25 -6.40
C PHE A 10 15.34 -9.88 -5.72
N SER A 11 16.53 -9.76 -6.28
CA SER A 11 17.74 -10.30 -5.67
C SER A 11 18.19 -9.49 -4.45
N PHE A 12 17.90 -8.19 -4.44
CA PHE A 12 18.15 -7.32 -3.27
C PHE A 12 17.14 -7.54 -2.15
N GLN A 13 15.91 -7.92 -2.49
CA GLN A 13 14.82 -8.22 -1.53
C GLN A 13 14.37 -9.68 -1.64
N PRO A 14 15.19 -10.65 -1.18
CA PRO A 14 14.90 -12.08 -1.36
C PRO A 14 13.68 -12.57 -0.56
N SER A 15 13.18 -11.80 0.41
CA SER A 15 11.93 -12.10 1.10
C SER A 15 10.70 -11.96 0.22
N VAL A 16 10.81 -11.27 -0.93
CA VAL A 16 9.74 -11.10 -1.89
C VAL A 16 9.79 -12.23 -2.90
N SER A 17 8.70 -13.00 -3.01
CA SER A 17 8.56 -14.01 -4.03
C SER A 17 8.23 -13.38 -5.38
N GLU A 18 9.15 -13.45 -6.34
CA GLU A 18 8.93 -12.99 -7.71
C GLU A 18 7.74 -13.69 -8.35
N ASN A 19 7.62 -15.01 -8.17
CA ASN A 19 6.51 -15.80 -8.72
C ASN A 19 5.16 -15.33 -8.18
N GLN A 20 5.05 -15.05 -6.88
CA GLN A 20 3.83 -14.54 -6.28
C GLN A 20 3.45 -13.16 -6.87
N ILE A 21 4.41 -12.26 -7.01
CA ILE A 21 4.17 -10.94 -7.58
C ILE A 21 3.76 -11.05 -9.05
N ARG A 22 4.42 -11.91 -9.83
CA ARG A 22 4.06 -12.12 -11.24
C ARG A 22 2.69 -12.78 -11.41
N GLU A 23 2.28 -13.65 -10.49
CA GLU A 23 0.92 -14.18 -10.46
C GLU A 23 -0.11 -13.09 -10.18
N LEU A 24 0.17 -12.18 -9.23
CA LEU A 24 -0.71 -11.04 -8.96
C LEU A 24 -0.82 -10.10 -10.17
N SER A 25 0.21 -10.03 -11.01
CA SER A 25 0.19 -9.22 -12.23
C SER A 25 -0.73 -9.74 -13.32
N ASN A 26 -1.26 -10.97 -13.21
CA ASN A 26 -2.32 -11.46 -14.08
C ASN A 26 -3.69 -10.80 -13.79
N LEU A 27 -3.79 -10.07 -12.66
CA LEU A 27 -4.94 -9.27 -12.27
C LEU A 27 -6.21 -10.04 -11.88
N SER A 28 -6.12 -11.35 -11.67
CA SER A 28 -7.27 -12.12 -11.21
C SER A 28 -7.78 -11.68 -9.84
N PHE A 29 -6.91 -11.08 -9.01
CA PHE A 29 -7.31 -10.51 -7.71
C PHE A 29 -8.33 -9.39 -7.88
N ILE A 30 -8.26 -8.60 -8.96
CA ILE A 30 -9.23 -7.54 -9.26
C ILE A 30 -10.59 -8.15 -9.62
N GLU A 31 -10.62 -9.18 -10.44
CA GLU A 31 -11.85 -9.88 -10.83
C GLU A 31 -12.55 -10.52 -9.62
N ARG A 32 -11.77 -11.00 -8.65
CA ARG A 32 -12.26 -11.62 -7.42
C ARG A 32 -12.54 -10.63 -6.30
N ASN A 33 -12.30 -9.35 -6.50
CA ASN A 33 -12.41 -8.30 -5.47
C ASN A 33 -11.54 -8.60 -4.24
N GLU A 34 -10.36 -9.15 -4.46
CA GLU A 34 -9.38 -9.43 -3.41
C GLU A 34 -8.47 -8.23 -3.21
N ASN A 35 -7.96 -8.08 -1.98
CA ASN A 35 -7.03 -7.01 -1.60
C ASN A 35 -5.59 -7.51 -1.57
N ILE A 36 -4.64 -6.57 -1.59
CA ILE A 36 -3.22 -6.84 -1.40
C ILE A 36 -2.70 -5.89 -0.32
N VAL A 37 -1.96 -6.45 0.63
CA VAL A 37 -1.28 -5.67 1.68
C VAL A 37 0.22 -5.93 1.60
N PHE A 38 0.98 -4.87 1.33
CA PHE A 38 2.44 -4.89 1.46
C PHE A 38 2.82 -4.33 2.81
N ILE A 39 3.50 -5.13 3.63
CA ILE A 39 3.93 -4.76 4.98
C ILE A 39 5.44 -4.96 5.15
N GLY A 40 6.11 -3.96 5.69
CA GLY A 40 7.55 -3.98 5.93
C GLY A 40 8.11 -2.61 6.26
N ASN A 41 9.39 -2.57 6.63
CA ASN A 41 10.09 -1.33 6.96
C ASN A 41 10.10 -0.36 5.78
N SER A 42 10.33 0.93 6.08
CA SER A 42 10.46 1.97 5.05
C SER A 42 11.61 1.65 4.09
N GLY A 43 11.39 1.92 2.80
CA GLY A 43 12.41 1.79 1.76
C GLY A 43 12.67 0.38 1.24
N VAL A 44 11.85 -0.62 1.60
CA VAL A 44 12.01 -2.01 1.12
C VAL A 44 11.32 -2.28 -0.23
N GLY A 45 10.71 -1.27 -0.84
CA GLY A 45 10.11 -1.39 -2.18
C GLY A 45 8.61 -1.64 -2.21
N LYS A 46 7.89 -1.43 -1.11
CA LYS A 46 6.43 -1.61 -1.07
C LYS A 46 5.69 -0.75 -2.08
N THR A 47 6.01 0.54 -2.12
CA THR A 47 5.40 1.50 -3.06
C THR A 47 5.71 1.11 -4.51
N HIS A 48 6.94 0.69 -4.79
CA HIS A 48 7.33 0.23 -6.12
C HIS A 48 6.44 -0.92 -6.60
N LEU A 49 6.26 -1.95 -5.77
CA LEU A 49 5.43 -3.10 -6.10
C LEU A 49 3.96 -2.72 -6.29
N ALA A 50 3.42 -1.90 -5.39
CA ALA A 50 2.05 -1.42 -5.48
C ALA A 50 1.80 -0.62 -6.76
N VAL A 51 2.68 0.32 -7.09
CA VAL A 51 2.60 1.13 -8.31
C VAL A 51 2.75 0.26 -9.56
N SER A 52 3.64 -0.72 -9.53
CA SER A 52 3.84 -1.65 -10.66
C SER A 52 2.57 -2.43 -10.99
N LEU A 53 1.87 -2.94 -9.97
CA LEU A 53 0.59 -3.62 -10.15
C LEU A 53 -0.49 -2.65 -10.65
N GLY A 54 -0.49 -1.42 -10.16
CA GLY A 54 -1.40 -0.38 -10.64
C GLY A 54 -1.20 -0.03 -12.10
N ILE A 55 0.05 0.07 -12.55
CA ILE A 55 0.39 0.30 -13.97
C ILE A 55 -0.11 -0.87 -14.83
N GLU A 56 0.13 -2.09 -14.39
CA GLU A 56 -0.33 -3.28 -15.10
C GLU A 56 -1.86 -3.31 -15.19
N ALA A 57 -2.57 -3.00 -14.10
CA ALA A 57 -4.02 -2.91 -14.09
C ALA A 57 -4.54 -1.85 -15.07
N ALA A 58 -3.90 -0.67 -15.10
CA ALA A 58 -4.27 0.41 -16.03
C ALA A 58 -4.06 0.01 -17.49
N LYS A 59 -2.99 -0.71 -17.80
CA LYS A 59 -2.73 -1.25 -19.15
C LYS A 59 -3.86 -2.19 -19.61
N HIS A 60 -4.50 -2.89 -18.69
CA HIS A 60 -5.63 -3.81 -18.95
C HIS A 60 -6.99 -3.11 -18.75
N ARG A 61 -7.04 -1.79 -18.87
CA ARG A 61 -8.25 -0.97 -18.85
C ARG A 61 -9.03 -1.00 -17.54
N ASN A 62 -8.36 -1.31 -16.43
CA ASN A 62 -8.95 -1.12 -15.11
C ASN A 62 -8.80 0.33 -14.67
N SER A 63 -9.83 0.89 -14.05
CA SER A 63 -9.72 2.19 -13.41
C SER A 63 -8.87 2.08 -12.15
N VAL A 64 -7.80 2.88 -12.06
CA VAL A 64 -6.83 2.85 -10.97
C VAL A 64 -6.67 4.24 -10.39
N TYR A 65 -6.66 4.34 -9.07
CA TYR A 65 -6.36 5.58 -8.36
C TYR A 65 -5.29 5.31 -7.29
N PHE A 66 -4.25 6.12 -7.29
CA PHE A 66 -3.17 6.07 -6.30
C PHE A 66 -3.24 7.30 -5.40
N ILE A 67 -3.19 7.08 -4.08
CA ILE A 67 -3.17 8.16 -3.09
C ILE A 67 -2.39 7.71 -1.86
N THR A 68 -1.62 8.61 -1.25
CA THR A 68 -1.04 8.34 0.08
C THR A 68 -2.13 8.42 1.14
N CYS A 69 -1.95 7.70 2.25
CA CYS A 69 -2.90 7.75 3.36
C CYS A 69 -3.07 9.19 3.87
N HIS A 70 -1.99 9.95 3.99
CA HIS A 70 -2.04 11.35 4.41
C HIS A 70 -2.91 12.19 3.48
N ASN A 71 -2.69 12.13 2.18
CA ASN A 71 -3.48 12.88 1.20
C ASN A 71 -4.94 12.42 1.14
N LEU A 72 -5.18 11.12 1.32
CA LEU A 72 -6.54 10.59 1.42
C LEU A 72 -7.28 11.19 2.61
N MET A 73 -6.63 11.25 3.77
CA MET A 73 -7.26 11.82 4.96
C MET A 73 -7.55 13.31 4.80
N GLN A 74 -6.64 14.07 4.18
CA GLN A 74 -6.88 15.48 3.85
C GLN A 74 -8.09 15.63 2.92
N LYS A 75 -8.18 14.80 1.90
CA LYS A 75 -9.28 14.83 0.92
C LYS A 75 -10.62 14.51 1.58
N LEU A 76 -10.69 13.50 2.44
CA LEU A 76 -11.91 13.10 3.13
C LEU A 76 -12.36 14.14 4.18
N ASN A 77 -11.42 14.67 4.96
CA ASN A 77 -11.70 15.71 5.95
C ASN A 77 -12.22 17.00 5.28
N LYS A 78 -11.62 17.39 4.17
CA LYS A 78 -12.07 18.54 3.39
C LYS A 78 -13.49 18.33 2.83
N ALA A 79 -13.75 17.15 2.27
CA ALA A 79 -15.08 16.82 1.75
C ALA A 79 -16.14 16.83 2.83
N GLN A 80 -15.82 16.36 4.05
CA GLN A 80 -16.73 16.41 5.18
C GLN A 80 -17.04 17.85 5.59
N LYS A 81 -16.05 18.71 5.70
CA LYS A 81 -16.23 20.12 6.03
C LYS A 81 -17.08 20.86 5.00
N GLU A 82 -16.98 20.48 3.74
CA GLU A 82 -17.70 21.07 2.61
C GLU A 82 -19.04 20.37 2.31
N ASN A 83 -19.51 19.50 3.18
CA ASN A 83 -20.78 18.73 3.05
C ASN A 83 -20.87 17.94 1.74
N ARG A 84 -19.77 17.38 1.26
CA ARG A 84 -19.70 16.54 0.05
C ARG A 84 -19.00 15.20 0.28
N LEU A 85 -18.96 14.75 1.54
CA LEU A 85 -18.30 13.50 1.90
C LEU A 85 -18.87 12.30 1.14
N ASP A 86 -20.20 12.20 1.04
CA ASP A 86 -20.82 11.06 0.35
C ASP A 86 -20.41 10.96 -1.12
N LYS A 87 -20.38 12.08 -1.83
CA LYS A 87 -19.89 12.14 -3.21
C LYS A 87 -18.43 11.73 -3.31
N GLN A 88 -17.59 12.17 -2.37
CA GLN A 88 -16.17 11.83 -2.38
C GLN A 88 -15.94 10.34 -2.10
N LEU A 89 -16.67 9.77 -1.13
CA LEU A 89 -16.62 8.34 -0.85
C LEU A 89 -17.10 7.52 -2.05
N GLN A 90 -18.18 7.92 -2.69
CA GLN A 90 -18.70 7.27 -3.89
C GLN A 90 -17.69 7.33 -5.05
N HIS A 91 -17.05 8.46 -5.24
CA HIS A 91 -16.01 8.64 -6.26
C HIS A 91 -14.84 7.68 -6.03
N LEU A 92 -14.31 7.63 -4.81
CA LEU A 92 -13.20 6.73 -4.46
C LEU A 92 -13.61 5.25 -4.46
N ALA A 93 -14.87 4.95 -4.14
CA ALA A 93 -15.37 3.58 -4.12
C ALA A 93 -15.58 2.97 -5.51
N GLN A 94 -15.68 3.78 -6.57
CA GLN A 94 -15.95 3.27 -7.92
C GLN A 94 -14.70 2.75 -8.65
N TYR A 95 -13.50 3.14 -8.25
CA TYR A 95 -12.26 2.65 -8.88
C TYR A 95 -12.13 1.15 -8.68
N LYS A 96 -11.85 0.42 -9.74
CA LYS A 96 -11.62 -1.04 -9.66
C LYS A 96 -10.42 -1.38 -8.80
N LEU A 97 -9.40 -0.53 -8.83
CA LEU A 97 -8.22 -0.66 -7.98
C LEU A 97 -7.91 0.69 -7.33
N LEU A 98 -7.94 0.72 -6.01
CA LEU A 98 -7.48 1.85 -5.20
C LEU A 98 -6.19 1.46 -4.48
N ILE A 99 -5.16 2.26 -4.64
CA ILE A 99 -3.87 2.07 -3.96
C ILE A 99 -3.74 3.14 -2.89
N ILE A 100 -3.70 2.71 -1.63
CA ILE A 100 -3.49 3.60 -0.47
C ILE A 100 -2.10 3.34 0.07
N ASP A 101 -1.20 4.28 -0.16
CA ASP A 101 0.21 4.16 0.19
C ASP A 101 0.51 4.76 1.56
N GLU A 102 1.48 4.18 2.24
CA GLU A 102 2.08 4.72 3.46
C GLU A 102 1.11 4.81 4.67
N ILE A 103 0.29 3.79 4.88
CA ILE A 103 -0.52 3.69 6.10
C ILE A 103 0.42 3.50 7.31
N GLY A 104 0.27 4.34 8.33
CA GLY A 104 1.05 4.26 9.56
C GLY A 104 2.24 5.20 9.63
N TYR A 105 2.57 5.93 8.57
CA TYR A 105 3.65 6.92 8.58
C TYR A 105 3.30 8.17 9.38
N LEU A 106 2.02 8.54 9.37
CA LEU A 106 1.47 9.62 10.19
C LEU A 106 0.22 9.11 10.94
N PRO A 107 -0.01 9.59 12.17
CA PRO A 107 -1.20 9.19 12.90
C PRO A 107 -2.46 9.78 12.28
N VAL A 108 -3.58 9.08 12.42
CA VAL A 108 -4.92 9.49 12.00
C VAL A 108 -5.76 9.70 13.26
N ASP A 109 -6.47 10.81 13.37
CA ASP A 109 -7.33 11.08 14.51
C ASP A 109 -8.61 10.21 14.47
N HIS A 110 -9.39 10.25 15.55
CA HIS A 110 -10.59 9.43 15.65
C HIS A 110 -11.60 9.73 14.54
N GLN A 111 -11.83 11.01 14.23
CA GLN A 111 -12.75 11.42 13.17
C GLN A 111 -12.26 10.94 11.80
N GLY A 112 -11.00 11.14 11.49
CA GLY A 112 -10.39 10.66 10.25
C GLY A 112 -10.43 9.15 10.13
N SER A 113 -10.25 8.42 11.23
CA SER A 113 -10.33 6.96 11.25
C SER A 113 -11.72 6.47 10.90
N ASN A 114 -12.77 7.15 11.35
CA ASN A 114 -14.14 6.85 10.98
C ASN A 114 -14.37 7.06 9.47
N LEU A 115 -13.85 8.13 8.91
CA LEU A 115 -13.95 8.41 7.46
C LEU A 115 -13.20 7.35 6.64
N PHE A 116 -12.02 6.95 7.09
CA PHE A 116 -11.26 5.87 6.46
C PHE A 116 -12.02 4.54 6.50
N PHE A 117 -12.59 4.21 7.66
CA PHE A 117 -13.43 3.02 7.80
C PHE A 117 -14.62 3.04 6.83
N GLN A 118 -15.29 4.17 6.66
CA GLN A 118 -16.42 4.29 5.73
C GLN A 118 -15.99 3.98 4.28
N LEU A 119 -14.82 4.44 3.87
CA LEU A 119 -14.29 4.14 2.54
C LEU A 119 -14.00 2.64 2.37
N ILE A 120 -13.30 2.04 3.34
CA ILE A 120 -12.96 0.61 3.30
C ILE A 120 -14.24 -0.24 3.29
N ALA A 121 -15.25 0.13 4.09
CA ALA A 121 -16.53 -0.58 4.13
C ALA A 121 -17.27 -0.54 2.79
N ARG A 122 -17.24 0.59 2.09
CA ARG A 122 -17.88 0.71 0.76
C ARG A 122 -17.18 -0.15 -0.30
N ARG A 123 -15.87 -0.30 -0.19
CA ARG A 123 -15.06 -1.07 -1.14
C ARG A 123 -15.04 -2.57 -0.81
N TYR A 124 -15.34 -2.92 0.42
CA TYR A 124 -15.30 -4.29 0.91
C TYR A 124 -16.14 -5.23 0.04
N MET A 125 -15.50 -6.29 -0.47
CA MET A 125 -16.06 -7.30 -1.38
C MET A 125 -16.60 -6.77 -2.73
N ASN A 126 -16.51 -5.48 -2.98
CA ASN A 126 -17.01 -4.86 -4.21
C ASN A 126 -15.89 -4.45 -5.16
N LYS A 127 -14.73 -4.10 -4.64
CA LYS A 127 -13.57 -3.60 -5.37
C LYS A 127 -12.29 -4.09 -4.71
N SER A 128 -11.17 -3.98 -5.40
CA SER A 128 -9.86 -4.36 -4.89
C SER A 128 -9.08 -3.15 -4.40
N THR A 129 -8.47 -3.28 -3.23
CA THR A 129 -7.64 -2.25 -2.62
C THR A 129 -6.24 -2.82 -2.36
N ILE A 130 -5.22 -2.08 -2.77
CA ILE A 130 -3.83 -2.35 -2.39
C ILE A 130 -3.44 -1.33 -1.33
N VAL A 131 -2.88 -1.78 -0.23
CA VAL A 131 -2.32 -0.89 0.78
C VAL A 131 -0.86 -1.22 1.03
N THR A 132 -0.08 -0.20 1.37
CA THR A 132 1.27 -0.36 1.90
C THR A 132 1.33 0.18 3.31
N THR A 133 2.08 -0.47 4.18
CA THR A 133 2.22 -0.07 5.57
C THR A 133 3.58 -0.46 6.14
N ASN A 134 4.11 0.38 7.03
CA ASN A 134 5.29 0.09 7.82
C ASN A 134 4.94 -0.43 9.22
N MET A 135 3.65 -0.46 9.59
CA MET A 135 3.19 -0.81 10.92
C MET A 135 2.63 -2.23 10.97
N PRO A 136 3.05 -3.06 11.93
CA PRO A 136 2.39 -4.32 12.20
C PRO A 136 0.90 -4.14 12.47
N PHE A 137 0.08 -5.09 12.06
CA PHE A 137 -1.37 -5.00 12.26
C PHE A 137 -1.76 -4.85 13.73
N SER A 138 -0.99 -5.47 14.64
CA SER A 138 -1.20 -5.35 16.09
C SER A 138 -1.08 -3.92 16.62
N ARG A 139 -0.45 -3.02 15.86
CA ARG A 139 -0.24 -1.61 16.22
C ARG A 139 -1.11 -0.64 15.43
N TRP A 140 -2.03 -1.11 14.63
CA TRP A 140 -2.93 -0.24 13.86
C TRP A 140 -3.88 0.57 14.75
N GLY A 141 -4.17 0.10 15.97
CA GLY A 141 -4.89 0.90 16.96
C GLY A 141 -4.20 2.21 17.31
N GLU A 142 -2.86 2.24 17.29
CA GLU A 142 -2.07 3.46 17.49
C GLU A 142 -2.17 4.39 16.26
N VAL A 143 -2.16 3.81 15.05
CA VAL A 143 -2.26 4.58 13.80
C VAL A 143 -3.60 5.30 13.70
N PHE A 144 -4.69 4.59 13.99
CA PHE A 144 -6.06 5.09 13.84
C PHE A 144 -6.66 5.67 15.12
N SER A 145 -5.88 5.79 16.20
CA SER A 145 -6.30 6.38 17.47
C SER A 145 -7.55 5.74 18.09
N ASP A 146 -7.86 4.51 17.70
CA ASP A 146 -9.04 3.76 18.13
C ASP A 146 -8.87 2.27 17.81
N ASN A 147 -8.79 1.44 18.84
CA ASN A 147 -8.60 -0.01 18.67
C ASN A 147 -9.81 -0.68 18.00
N THR A 148 -11.00 -0.21 18.28
CA THR A 148 -12.25 -0.78 17.71
C THR A 148 -12.33 -0.48 16.22
N LEU A 149 -12.10 0.75 15.82
CA LEU A 149 -12.09 1.15 14.40
C LEU A 149 -10.94 0.45 13.64
N ALA A 150 -9.75 0.38 14.24
CA ALA A 150 -8.62 -0.32 13.62
C ALA A 150 -8.94 -1.79 13.37
N SER A 151 -9.54 -2.49 14.34
CA SER A 151 -9.98 -3.87 14.17
C SER A 151 -11.02 -4.02 13.08
N ALA A 152 -11.98 -3.12 13.01
CA ALA A 152 -13.03 -3.14 11.99
C ALA A 152 -12.47 -2.90 10.58
N VAL A 153 -11.49 -2.00 10.44
CA VAL A 153 -10.76 -1.79 9.17
C VAL A 153 -10.00 -3.04 8.78
N LEU A 154 -9.24 -3.62 9.71
CA LEU A 154 -8.45 -4.83 9.44
C LEU A 154 -9.32 -6.03 9.06
N ASP A 155 -10.42 -6.24 9.75
CA ASP A 155 -11.35 -7.34 9.43
C ASP A 155 -11.80 -7.27 7.96
N ARG A 156 -12.10 -6.09 7.46
CA ARG A 156 -12.55 -5.90 6.09
C ARG A 156 -11.39 -5.92 5.09
N LEU A 157 -10.30 -5.27 5.42
CA LEU A 157 -9.15 -5.14 4.52
C LEU A 157 -8.45 -6.48 4.31
N LEU A 158 -8.30 -7.28 5.38
CA LEU A 158 -7.60 -8.57 5.34
C LEU A 158 -8.49 -9.73 4.89
N HIS A 159 -9.79 -9.57 4.86
CA HIS A 159 -10.69 -10.59 4.33
C HIS A 159 -10.47 -10.73 2.82
N TYR A 160 -10.17 -11.94 2.38
CA TYR A 160 -9.78 -12.22 0.99
C TYR A 160 -8.61 -11.33 0.52
N SER A 161 -7.51 -11.35 1.25
CA SER A 161 -6.34 -10.55 0.92
C SER A 161 -5.09 -11.42 0.71
N HIS A 162 -4.18 -10.87 -0.09
CA HIS A 162 -2.81 -11.37 -0.21
C HIS A 162 -1.92 -10.48 0.64
N ILE A 163 -1.32 -11.04 1.69
CA ILE A 163 -0.43 -10.31 2.59
C ILE A 163 1.01 -10.63 2.20
N ILE A 164 1.76 -9.61 1.79
CA ILE A 164 3.14 -9.73 1.35
C ILE A 164 4.03 -8.99 2.35
N ARG A 165 4.78 -9.77 3.13
CA ARG A 165 5.72 -9.27 4.13
C ARG A 165 7.09 -9.12 3.49
N ILE A 166 7.64 -7.92 3.55
CA ILE A 166 8.95 -7.62 3.01
C ILE A 166 9.90 -7.31 4.15
N THR A 167 10.91 -8.16 4.32
CA THR A 167 11.97 -8.02 5.31
C THR A 167 13.30 -7.80 4.59
N GLY A 168 14.31 -7.25 5.28
CA GLY A 168 15.64 -7.04 4.73
C GLY A 168 16.05 -5.59 4.65
N ASN A 169 17.09 -5.30 3.85
CA ASN A 169 17.68 -3.98 3.76
C ASN A 169 16.85 -3.02 2.91
N SER A 170 16.91 -1.74 3.28
CA SER A 170 16.28 -0.68 2.51
C SER A 170 16.98 -0.42 1.19
N TYR A 171 16.23 -0.24 0.10
CA TYR A 171 16.76 0.26 -1.18
C TYR A 171 17.44 1.64 -1.04
N ARG A 172 17.03 2.45 -0.06
CA ARG A 172 17.60 3.78 0.17
C ARG A 172 19.04 3.75 0.65
N ILE A 173 19.51 2.63 1.21
CA ILE A 173 20.88 2.46 1.69
C ILE A 173 21.70 1.51 0.79
N LYS A 174 21.09 0.94 -0.25
CA LYS A 174 21.74 0.02 -1.19
C LYS A 174 23.04 0.58 -1.76
N ASP A 175 23.00 1.78 -2.29
CA ASP A 175 24.15 2.43 -2.92
C ASP A 175 25.23 2.76 -1.89
N LYS A 176 24.86 3.11 -0.65
CA LYS A 176 25.83 3.36 0.43
C LYS A 176 26.57 2.10 0.85
N ILE A 177 25.91 0.95 0.85
CA ILE A 177 26.56 -0.34 1.17
C ILE A 177 27.61 -0.66 0.10
N VAL A 178 27.28 -0.50 -1.18
CA VAL A 178 28.20 -0.74 -2.31
C VAL A 178 29.42 0.19 -2.23
N GLU A 179 29.23 1.48 -1.92
CA GLU A 179 30.34 2.43 -1.76
C GLU A 179 31.28 2.05 -0.61
N THR A 180 30.75 1.51 0.49
CA THR A 180 31.55 1.08 1.64
C THR A 180 32.40 -0.14 1.28
N ASP A 181 31.83 -1.11 0.58
CA ASP A 181 32.54 -2.31 0.16
C ASP A 181 33.67 -2.00 -0.85
N SER A 182 33.46 -1.06 -1.76
CA SER A 182 34.50 -0.63 -2.71
C SER A 182 35.68 0.08 -2.03
N ARG A 183 35.42 0.91 -1.01
CA ARG A 183 36.48 1.59 -0.23
C ARG A 183 37.30 0.63 0.63
N THR A 184 36.68 -0.43 1.14
CA THR A 184 37.38 -1.42 1.96
C THR A 184 38.41 -2.23 1.13
N ASN A 185 38.14 -2.42 -0.16
CA ASN A 185 39.06 -3.12 -1.06
C ASN A 185 40.26 -2.26 -1.51
N GLU A 186 40.13 -0.92 -1.47
CA GLU A 186 41.28 -0.02 -1.84
C GLU A 186 42.36 0.11 -0.74
N TYR A 187 42.04 -0.30 0.52
CA TYR A 187 43.02 -0.25 1.62
C TYR A 187 43.75 -1.56 1.88
N ASN A 188 43.52 -2.60 1.08
CA ASN A 188 44.15 -3.93 1.20
C ASN A 188 45.12 -4.29 0.05
N GLU A 189 45.45 -3.34 -0.81
CA GLU A 189 46.58 -3.39 -1.75
C GLU A 189 47.72 -2.48 -1.23
#